data_1faa6a16e6aea9313d6f75197124d2d3
#
_entry.id   1faa6a16e6aea9313d6f75197124d2d3
#
_cell.length_a   1.000
_cell.length_b   1.000
_cell.length_c   1.000
_cell.angle_alpha   90.00
_cell.angle_beta   90.00
_cell.angle_gamma   90.00
#
_symmetry.space_group_name_H-M   'P 1'
#
loop_
_entity.id
_entity.type
_entity.pdbx_description
1 polymer ?
#
loop_
_entity_poly.entity_id
_entity_poly.type
_entity_poly.pdbx_seq_one_letter_code
_entity_poly.pdbx_strand_id
1 'polypeptide(L)'
;MTGKIFLDGGAGYIGSMLIGYLLDEGYKVTCFDNLLYDKTSLLAYCSHKNFNFIKGDVRNFELLKKEISKHDIIIPFSALVGAPLCEKNPLDAKLVNFEHVKYLAKNKSKDQLLLYNNSNSGLGETDGKSLATEETEFNPISLYGKTKYFGELAVRESENHLVFRLATIFGGSPRPRNDLLVNNLVLRALKDRVLIVYEGHYIRNYLHIRDVCKAFVFALDNWDKCKNEVYNLGNDNLNMSKLDLCKKINEYIPVEIIEAQYTKDLDKRNYKISSQKFYNKGFQCEYSLDDGIKELMQVYKMIDVPQYANY
;
A
#
# COMPACT_ATOMS: atom_id res chain seq x y z
N MET A 1 -19.25 -11.33 -6.09
CA MET A 1 -19.54 -10.53 -7.31
C MET A 1 -18.48 -10.88 -8.35
N THR A 2 -18.80 -11.28 -9.56
CA THR A 2 -17.80 -11.54 -10.61
C THR A 2 -17.88 -10.41 -11.63
N GLY A 3 -16.86 -9.56 -11.71
CA GLY A 3 -16.83 -8.38 -12.59
C GLY A 3 -15.46 -8.24 -13.28
N LYS A 4 -15.37 -7.26 -14.17
CA LYS A 4 -14.12 -6.89 -14.85
C LYS A 4 -13.42 -5.79 -14.05
N ILE A 5 -12.20 -6.05 -13.61
CA ILE A 5 -11.38 -5.12 -12.84
C ILE A 5 -10.33 -4.48 -13.74
N PHE A 6 -10.28 -3.16 -13.75
CA PHE A 6 -9.15 -2.37 -14.22
C PHE A 6 -8.27 -2.06 -13.02
N LEU A 7 -7.05 -2.58 -13.02
CA LEU A 7 -6.08 -2.38 -11.95
C LEU A 7 -4.83 -1.73 -12.54
N ASP A 8 -4.62 -0.45 -12.30
CA ASP A 8 -3.39 0.21 -12.69
C ASP A 8 -2.32 0.09 -11.60
N GLY A 9 -1.04 0.14 -11.98
CA GLY A 9 0.05 -0.14 -11.06
C GLY A 9 0.12 -1.60 -10.59
N GLY A 10 -0.48 -2.51 -11.35
CA GLY A 10 -0.62 -3.91 -10.95
C GLY A 10 0.68 -4.71 -10.96
N ALA A 11 1.74 -4.26 -11.63
CA ALA A 11 3.07 -4.86 -11.55
C ALA A 11 3.85 -4.42 -10.28
N GLY A 12 3.27 -3.55 -9.44
CA GLY A 12 3.84 -3.07 -8.19
C GLY A 12 3.74 -4.06 -7.04
N TYR A 13 4.22 -3.63 -5.85
CA TYR A 13 4.31 -4.45 -4.64
C TYR A 13 2.96 -5.04 -4.19
N ILE A 14 1.95 -4.19 -3.99
CA ILE A 14 0.61 -4.66 -3.58
C ILE A 14 -0.14 -5.23 -4.79
N GLY A 15 -0.10 -4.54 -5.93
CA GLY A 15 -0.85 -4.92 -7.12
C GLY A 15 -0.54 -6.33 -7.62
N SER A 16 0.75 -6.71 -7.68
CA SER A 16 1.16 -8.04 -8.13
C SER A 16 0.69 -9.18 -7.22
N MET A 17 0.56 -8.93 -5.92
CA MET A 17 -0.03 -9.88 -4.98
C MET A 17 -1.56 -9.92 -5.12
N LEU A 18 -2.19 -8.74 -5.15
CA LEU A 18 -3.66 -8.62 -5.22
C LEU A 18 -4.25 -9.26 -6.47
N ILE A 19 -3.55 -9.18 -7.62
CA ILE A 19 -3.99 -9.83 -8.87
C ILE A 19 -4.26 -11.32 -8.64
N GLY A 20 -3.37 -12.04 -7.94
CA GLY A 20 -3.58 -13.45 -7.62
C GLY A 20 -4.87 -13.68 -6.84
N TYR A 21 -5.08 -12.94 -5.76
CA TYR A 21 -6.30 -13.04 -4.95
C TYR A 21 -7.57 -12.77 -5.76
N LEU A 22 -7.55 -11.74 -6.62
CA LEU A 22 -8.71 -11.41 -7.46
C LEU A 22 -8.99 -12.48 -8.53
N LEU A 23 -7.95 -13.07 -9.10
CA LEU A 23 -8.11 -14.16 -10.07
C LEU A 23 -8.64 -15.43 -9.40
N ASP A 24 -8.20 -15.75 -8.19
CA ASP A 24 -8.69 -16.89 -7.40
C ASP A 24 -10.17 -16.74 -7.04
N GLU A 25 -10.65 -15.51 -6.82
CA GLU A 25 -12.09 -15.19 -6.64
C GLU A 25 -12.88 -15.13 -7.95
N GLY A 26 -12.23 -15.40 -9.10
CA GLY A 26 -12.88 -15.49 -10.40
C GLY A 26 -13.10 -14.17 -11.13
N TYR A 27 -12.56 -13.05 -10.65
CA TYR A 27 -12.61 -11.77 -11.35
C TYR A 27 -11.81 -11.82 -12.66
N LYS A 28 -12.24 -11.03 -13.66
CA LYS A 28 -11.44 -10.76 -14.86
C LYS A 28 -10.58 -9.52 -14.58
N VAL A 29 -9.28 -9.69 -14.52
CA VAL A 29 -8.35 -8.61 -14.15
C VAL A 29 -7.58 -8.14 -15.37
N THR A 30 -7.73 -6.86 -15.71
CA THR A 30 -6.83 -6.16 -16.63
C THR A 30 -5.83 -5.33 -15.82
N CYS A 31 -4.58 -5.76 -15.83
CA CYS A 31 -3.48 -5.00 -15.26
C CYS A 31 -3.00 -3.97 -16.26
N PHE A 32 -2.93 -2.70 -15.84
CA PHE A 32 -2.38 -1.59 -16.62
C PHE A 32 -1.14 -1.06 -15.92
N ASP A 33 0.04 -1.19 -16.54
CA ASP A 33 1.31 -0.79 -15.91
C ASP A 33 2.35 -0.40 -16.96
N ASN A 34 3.24 0.53 -16.66
CA ASN A 34 4.34 0.92 -17.54
C ASN A 34 5.61 0.08 -17.32
N LEU A 35 5.62 -0.80 -16.32
CA LEU A 35 6.74 -1.67 -15.92
C LEU A 35 8.02 -0.89 -15.58
N LEU A 36 7.87 0.24 -14.88
CA LEU A 36 8.99 1.11 -14.50
C LEU A 36 10.00 0.38 -13.58
N TYR A 37 9.51 -0.44 -12.64
CA TYR A 37 10.35 -1.04 -11.60
C TYR A 37 10.67 -2.52 -11.83
N ASP A 38 9.70 -3.31 -12.30
CA ASP A 38 9.85 -4.75 -12.49
C ASP A 38 9.10 -5.19 -13.75
N LYS A 39 9.70 -6.16 -14.46
CA LYS A 39 9.15 -6.71 -15.71
C LYS A 39 8.68 -8.16 -15.55
N THR A 40 8.85 -8.76 -14.38
CA THR A 40 8.67 -10.20 -14.14
C THR A 40 7.60 -10.54 -13.12
N SER A 41 7.16 -9.59 -12.30
CA SER A 41 6.23 -9.80 -11.19
C SER A 41 4.87 -10.39 -11.57
N LEU A 42 4.50 -10.32 -12.85
CA LEU A 42 3.21 -10.80 -13.36
C LEU A 42 3.29 -12.11 -14.15
N LEU A 43 4.49 -12.68 -14.34
CA LEU A 43 4.68 -13.86 -15.20
C LEU A 43 3.86 -15.07 -14.75
N ALA A 44 3.64 -15.23 -13.45
CA ALA A 44 2.81 -16.31 -12.91
C ALA A 44 1.35 -16.28 -13.38
N TYR A 45 0.86 -15.12 -13.85
CA TYR A 45 -0.54 -14.94 -14.26
C TYR A 45 -0.75 -15.00 -15.78
N CYS A 46 0.32 -15.03 -16.59
CA CYS A 46 0.24 -14.93 -18.05
C CYS A 46 -0.59 -16.04 -18.71
N SER A 47 -0.66 -17.22 -18.10
CA SER A 47 -1.49 -18.35 -18.61
C SER A 47 -2.93 -18.33 -18.10
N HIS A 48 -3.26 -17.42 -17.16
CA HIS A 48 -4.60 -17.41 -16.55
C HIS A 48 -5.63 -16.79 -17.49
N LYS A 49 -6.70 -17.51 -17.82
CA LYS A 49 -7.73 -17.10 -18.81
C LYS A 49 -8.44 -15.78 -18.50
N ASN A 50 -8.47 -15.39 -17.22
CA ASN A 50 -9.12 -14.16 -16.76
C ASN A 50 -8.11 -13.00 -16.55
N PHE A 51 -6.83 -13.21 -16.86
CA PHE A 51 -5.80 -12.16 -16.76
C PHE A 51 -5.53 -11.53 -18.11
N ASN A 52 -5.45 -10.21 -18.13
CA ASN A 52 -5.01 -9.43 -19.28
C ASN A 52 -4.00 -8.38 -18.84
N PHE A 53 -3.00 -8.10 -19.66
CA PHE A 53 -1.99 -7.08 -19.42
C PHE A 53 -1.98 -6.02 -20.52
N ILE A 54 -2.01 -4.76 -20.11
CA ILE A 54 -1.87 -3.61 -21.02
C ILE A 54 -0.67 -2.78 -20.54
N LYS A 55 0.35 -2.67 -21.38
CA LYS A 55 1.47 -1.77 -21.14
C LYS A 55 1.03 -0.33 -21.42
N GLY A 56 1.02 0.52 -20.39
CA GLY A 56 0.62 1.91 -20.54
C GLY A 56 1.04 2.78 -19.36
N ASP A 57 0.97 4.09 -19.59
CA ASP A 57 1.26 5.09 -18.56
C ASP A 57 -0.03 5.78 -18.14
N VAL A 58 -0.27 5.91 -16.84
CA VAL A 58 -1.49 6.53 -16.28
C VAL A 58 -1.61 8.01 -16.60
N ARG A 59 -0.55 8.65 -17.09
CA ARG A 59 -0.58 10.03 -17.60
C ARG A 59 -1.18 10.15 -19.00
N ASN A 60 -1.40 9.02 -19.69
CA ASN A 60 -2.12 8.99 -20.98
C ASN A 60 -3.62 8.87 -20.73
N PHE A 61 -4.29 9.99 -20.53
CA PHE A 61 -5.73 10.03 -20.19
C PHE A 61 -6.66 9.53 -21.29
N GLU A 62 -6.27 9.63 -22.56
CA GLU A 62 -7.05 9.07 -23.67
C GLU A 62 -7.07 7.53 -23.61
N LEU A 63 -5.92 6.94 -23.35
CA LEU A 63 -5.83 5.48 -23.19
C LEU A 63 -6.58 5.02 -21.93
N LEU A 64 -6.43 5.75 -20.80
CA LEU A 64 -7.18 5.47 -19.58
C LEU A 64 -8.69 5.49 -19.83
N LYS A 65 -9.22 6.54 -20.47
CA LYS A 65 -10.64 6.65 -20.76
C LYS A 65 -11.18 5.47 -21.56
N LYS A 66 -10.43 5.07 -22.59
CA LYS A 66 -10.76 3.90 -23.42
C LYS A 66 -10.79 2.61 -22.60
N GLU A 67 -9.85 2.44 -21.67
CA GLU A 67 -9.74 1.19 -20.92
C GLU A 67 -10.73 1.14 -19.75
N ILE A 68 -10.88 2.19 -18.95
CA ILE A 68 -11.82 2.19 -17.81
C ILE A 68 -13.28 1.95 -18.28
N SER A 69 -13.67 2.43 -19.47
CA SER A 69 -15.03 2.24 -20.00
C SER A 69 -15.42 0.79 -20.26
N LYS A 70 -14.48 -0.16 -20.25
CA LYS A 70 -14.69 -1.59 -20.49
C LYS A 70 -14.82 -2.42 -19.21
N HIS A 71 -14.67 -1.78 -18.05
CA HIS A 71 -14.54 -2.45 -16.75
C HIS A 71 -15.62 -1.99 -15.77
N ASP A 72 -15.91 -2.85 -14.81
CA ASP A 72 -16.95 -2.60 -13.79
C ASP A 72 -16.34 -2.00 -12.51
N ILE A 73 -15.07 -2.30 -12.26
CA ILE A 73 -14.32 -1.96 -11.04
C ILE A 73 -13.00 -1.33 -11.43
N ILE A 74 -12.64 -0.23 -10.76
CA ILE A 74 -11.38 0.49 -10.96
C ILE A 74 -10.59 0.48 -9.64
N ILE A 75 -9.35 0.01 -9.69
CA ILE A 75 -8.45 -0.06 -8.53
C ILE A 75 -7.11 0.61 -8.89
N PRO A 76 -6.91 1.90 -8.57
CA PRO A 76 -5.69 2.61 -8.88
C PRO A 76 -4.59 2.35 -7.83
N PHE A 77 -3.52 1.63 -8.21
CA PHE A 77 -2.31 1.46 -7.40
C PHE A 77 -1.09 2.22 -7.94
N SER A 78 -1.16 2.78 -9.14
CA SER A 78 -0.06 3.57 -9.69
C SER A 78 0.26 4.77 -8.81
N ALA A 79 1.47 4.82 -8.28
CA ALA A 79 1.94 5.93 -7.46
C ALA A 79 3.47 6.00 -7.41
N LEU A 80 4.00 7.21 -7.32
CA LEU A 80 5.33 7.44 -6.78
C LEU A 80 5.23 7.36 -5.26
N VAL A 81 5.85 6.34 -4.65
CA VAL A 81 5.67 6.03 -3.23
C VAL A 81 6.85 6.53 -2.40
N GLY A 82 6.55 7.25 -1.33
CA GLY A 82 7.53 7.75 -0.36
C GLY A 82 7.95 9.20 -0.58
N ALA A 83 8.23 9.91 0.51
CA ALA A 83 8.59 11.32 0.49
C ALA A 83 9.85 11.59 -0.37
N PRO A 84 10.96 10.83 -0.25
CA PRO A 84 12.18 11.11 -1.00
C PRO A 84 11.98 11.05 -2.52
N LEU A 85 11.21 10.06 -3.01
CA LEU A 85 10.97 9.91 -4.45
C LEU A 85 10.09 11.02 -5.00
N CYS A 86 9.05 11.41 -4.24
CA CYS A 86 8.15 12.48 -4.65
C CYS A 86 8.83 13.86 -4.64
N GLU A 87 9.66 14.15 -3.65
CA GLU A 87 10.43 15.40 -3.59
C GLU A 87 11.45 15.50 -4.75
N LYS A 88 12.05 14.38 -5.13
CA LYS A 88 12.96 14.32 -6.29
C LYS A 88 12.22 14.49 -7.63
N ASN A 89 10.95 14.08 -7.71
CA ASN A 89 10.16 14.10 -8.94
C ASN A 89 8.77 14.74 -8.69
N PRO A 90 8.69 16.04 -8.36
CA PRO A 90 7.46 16.66 -7.87
C PRO A 90 6.35 16.73 -8.93
N LEU A 91 6.70 16.93 -10.20
CA LEU A 91 5.74 16.95 -11.29
C LEU A 91 5.10 15.57 -11.50
N ASP A 92 5.91 14.52 -11.57
CA ASP A 92 5.41 13.16 -11.73
C ASP A 92 4.60 12.73 -10.51
N ALA A 93 5.02 13.10 -9.29
CA ALA A 93 4.24 12.86 -8.08
C ALA A 93 2.84 13.49 -8.17
N LYS A 94 2.73 14.73 -8.65
CA LYS A 94 1.43 15.38 -8.86
C LYS A 94 0.61 14.68 -9.95
N LEU A 95 1.21 14.39 -11.09
CA LEU A 95 0.51 13.78 -12.23
C LEU A 95 0.01 12.37 -11.91
N VAL A 96 0.86 11.53 -11.27
CA VAL A 96 0.56 10.12 -11.02
C VAL A 96 -0.25 9.92 -9.73
N ASN A 97 0.08 10.61 -8.63
CA ASN A 97 -0.60 10.37 -7.36
C ASN A 97 -1.92 11.15 -7.22
N PHE A 98 -2.10 12.24 -7.97
CA PHE A 98 -3.27 13.11 -7.83
C PHE A 98 -4.08 13.27 -9.13
N GLU A 99 -3.49 13.86 -10.20
CA GLU A 99 -4.26 14.20 -11.41
C GLU A 99 -4.85 12.96 -12.10
N HIS A 100 -4.10 11.87 -12.15
CA HIS A 100 -4.57 10.57 -12.63
C HIS A 100 -5.77 10.07 -11.82
N VAL A 101 -5.67 10.04 -10.48
CA VAL A 101 -6.76 9.58 -9.60
C VAL A 101 -7.99 10.47 -9.73
N LYS A 102 -7.80 11.79 -9.76
CA LYS A 102 -8.86 12.77 -10.02
C LYS A 102 -9.53 12.54 -11.38
N TYR A 103 -8.72 12.21 -12.41
CA TYR A 103 -9.25 11.88 -13.72
C TYR A 103 -10.14 10.63 -13.68
N LEU A 104 -9.70 9.57 -13.03
CA LEU A 104 -10.49 8.35 -12.85
C LEU A 104 -11.81 8.62 -12.13
N ALA A 105 -11.76 9.33 -11.01
CA ALA A 105 -12.95 9.68 -10.21
C ALA A 105 -13.99 10.49 -11.02
N LYS A 106 -13.51 11.42 -11.87
CA LYS A 106 -14.39 12.26 -12.70
C LYS A 106 -14.96 11.58 -13.95
N ASN A 107 -14.25 10.60 -14.50
CA ASN A 107 -14.59 9.99 -15.80
C ASN A 107 -15.15 8.56 -15.69
N LYS A 108 -15.15 7.95 -14.50
CA LYS A 108 -15.87 6.69 -14.29
C LYS A 108 -17.38 6.92 -14.43
N SER A 109 -18.12 5.88 -14.83
CA SER A 109 -19.58 5.92 -14.79
C SER A 109 -20.09 5.83 -13.34
N LYS A 110 -21.37 6.19 -13.12
CA LYS A 110 -21.98 6.09 -11.78
C LYS A 110 -22.05 4.66 -11.26
N ASP A 111 -22.18 3.69 -12.15
CA ASP A 111 -22.29 2.26 -11.79
C ASP A 111 -20.92 1.62 -11.51
N GLN A 112 -19.82 2.21 -11.99
CA GLN A 112 -18.49 1.68 -11.76
C GLN A 112 -18.05 1.88 -10.31
N LEU A 113 -17.44 0.85 -9.73
CA LEU A 113 -16.84 0.90 -8.39
C LEU A 113 -15.42 1.46 -8.46
N LEU A 114 -15.07 2.31 -7.50
CA LEU A 114 -13.71 2.86 -7.38
C LEU A 114 -13.14 2.58 -6.00
N LEU A 115 -12.17 1.64 -5.91
CA LEU A 115 -11.44 1.35 -4.68
C LEU A 115 -10.10 2.06 -4.71
N TYR A 116 -9.96 3.12 -3.91
CA TYR A 116 -8.74 3.90 -3.84
C TYR A 116 -7.91 3.55 -2.60
N ASN A 117 -6.61 3.38 -2.79
CA ASN A 117 -5.65 3.25 -1.71
C ASN A 117 -4.98 4.59 -1.41
N ASN A 118 -5.27 5.17 -0.27
CA ASN A 118 -4.50 6.25 0.31
C ASN A 118 -3.48 5.69 1.31
N SER A 119 -2.83 6.54 2.06
CA SER A 119 -1.83 6.20 3.07
C SER A 119 -2.08 6.99 4.36
N ASN A 120 -1.85 6.36 5.50
CA ASN A 120 -1.86 7.03 6.80
C ASN A 120 -0.75 8.09 6.95
N SER A 121 0.16 8.22 5.98
CA SER A 121 1.14 9.33 5.95
C SER A 121 0.49 10.71 5.84
N GLY A 122 -0.79 10.80 5.46
CA GLY A 122 -1.58 12.01 5.49
C GLY A 122 -1.88 12.53 6.90
N LEU A 123 -1.79 11.71 7.94
CA LEU A 123 -1.97 12.14 9.34
C LEU A 123 -0.84 13.08 9.82
N GLY A 124 0.36 12.96 9.24
CA GLY A 124 1.52 13.73 9.69
C GLY A 124 1.99 13.29 11.08
N GLU A 125 2.40 14.26 11.90
CA GLU A 125 2.80 14.04 13.28
C GLU A 125 1.59 14.25 14.20
N THR A 126 1.27 13.26 15.04
CA THR A 126 0.25 13.34 16.09
C THR A 126 0.91 13.31 17.47
N ASP A 127 0.13 13.35 18.54
CA ASP A 127 0.64 13.22 19.92
C ASP A 127 1.24 11.82 20.22
N GLY A 128 1.06 10.86 19.31
CA GLY A 128 1.51 9.47 19.47
C GLY A 128 0.80 8.69 20.60
N LYS A 129 -0.13 9.32 21.31
CA LYS A 129 -0.86 8.74 22.46
C LYS A 129 -2.27 8.34 22.07
N SER A 130 -3.00 9.24 21.43
CA SER A 130 -4.37 9.03 20.99
C SER A 130 -4.41 8.11 19.76
N LEU A 131 -5.49 7.31 19.66
CA LEU A 131 -5.75 6.52 18.45
C LEU A 131 -6.32 7.43 17.35
N ALA A 132 -5.65 7.51 16.21
CA ALA A 132 -6.17 8.19 15.04
C ALA A 132 -7.23 7.32 14.36
N THR A 133 -8.41 7.89 14.18
CA THR A 133 -9.53 7.30 13.46
C THR A 133 -9.68 7.96 12.07
N GLU A 134 -10.70 7.57 11.33
CA GLU A 134 -11.03 8.20 10.05
C GLU A 134 -11.47 9.67 10.18
N GLU A 135 -11.92 10.06 11.37
CA GLU A 135 -12.34 11.44 11.72
C GLU A 135 -11.14 12.34 12.08
N THR A 136 -9.96 11.73 12.30
CA THR A 136 -8.74 12.49 12.60
C THR A 136 -8.34 13.30 11.38
N GLU A 137 -8.19 14.62 11.57
CA GLU A 137 -7.80 15.54 10.51
C GLU A 137 -6.44 15.20 9.91
N PHE A 138 -6.39 15.18 8.59
CA PHE A 138 -5.13 15.00 7.87
C PHE A 138 -4.34 16.30 7.80
N ASN A 139 -3.08 16.23 8.22
CA ASN A 139 -2.11 17.31 8.12
C ASN A 139 -0.83 16.82 7.41
N PRO A 140 -0.90 16.52 6.10
CA PRO A 140 0.21 15.92 5.38
C PRO A 140 1.40 16.87 5.27
N ILE A 141 2.55 16.43 5.75
CA ILE A 141 3.81 17.20 5.74
C ILE A 141 4.51 17.07 4.39
N SER A 142 4.66 15.83 3.90
CA SER A 142 5.38 15.52 2.66
C SER A 142 4.55 15.73 1.40
N LEU A 143 5.22 15.95 0.26
CA LEU A 143 4.57 16.00 -1.05
C LEU A 143 3.82 14.69 -1.36
N TYR A 144 4.39 13.53 -0.98
CA TYR A 144 3.71 12.24 -1.08
C TYR A 144 2.36 12.26 -0.33
N GLY A 145 2.38 12.62 0.95
CA GLY A 145 1.16 12.69 1.76
C GLY A 145 0.12 13.65 1.17
N LYS A 146 0.56 14.84 0.73
CA LYS A 146 -0.32 15.85 0.10
C LYS A 146 -0.98 15.34 -1.17
N THR A 147 -0.21 14.77 -2.10
CA THR A 147 -0.73 14.29 -3.38
C THR A 147 -1.68 13.10 -3.21
N LYS A 148 -1.38 12.18 -2.28
CA LYS A 148 -2.29 11.07 -1.94
C LYS A 148 -3.58 11.57 -1.28
N TYR A 149 -3.50 12.56 -0.40
CA TYR A 149 -4.67 13.15 0.23
C TYR A 149 -5.57 13.89 -0.77
N PHE A 150 -5.00 14.68 -1.68
CA PHE A 150 -5.79 15.32 -2.74
C PHE A 150 -6.47 14.28 -3.66
N GLY A 151 -5.83 13.14 -3.91
CA GLY A 151 -6.44 12.00 -4.58
C GLY A 151 -7.66 11.46 -3.82
N GLU A 152 -7.55 11.30 -2.50
CA GLU A 152 -8.68 10.89 -1.64
C GLU A 152 -9.85 11.88 -1.74
N LEU A 153 -9.57 13.17 -1.63
CA LEU A 153 -10.63 14.19 -1.73
C LEU A 153 -11.37 14.11 -3.06
N ALA A 154 -10.65 13.97 -4.17
CA ALA A 154 -11.26 13.81 -5.50
C ALA A 154 -12.10 12.53 -5.63
N VAL A 155 -11.67 11.43 -5.01
CA VAL A 155 -12.42 10.16 -5.00
C VAL A 155 -13.71 10.29 -4.19
N ARG A 156 -13.65 10.95 -3.04
CA ARG A 156 -14.81 11.16 -2.15
C ARG A 156 -15.94 12.02 -2.78
N GLU A 157 -15.62 12.82 -3.80
CA GLU A 157 -16.61 13.55 -4.59
C GLU A 157 -17.39 12.66 -5.57
N SER A 158 -16.94 11.44 -5.83
CA SER A 158 -17.60 10.52 -6.75
C SER A 158 -18.52 9.54 -6.02
N GLU A 159 -19.57 9.05 -6.67
CA GLU A 159 -20.43 7.99 -6.16
C GLU A 159 -19.75 6.62 -6.27
N ASN A 160 -20.20 5.62 -5.52
CA ASN A 160 -19.68 4.24 -5.57
C ASN A 160 -18.16 4.17 -5.42
N HIS A 161 -17.64 4.82 -4.38
CA HIS A 161 -16.22 4.74 -4.02
C HIS A 161 -16.00 4.02 -2.68
N LEU A 162 -14.77 3.62 -2.46
CA LEU A 162 -14.25 3.21 -1.17
C LEU A 162 -12.79 3.64 -1.07
N VAL A 163 -12.39 4.18 0.06
CA VAL A 163 -11.01 4.58 0.30
C VAL A 163 -10.42 3.77 1.46
N PHE A 164 -9.28 3.13 1.23
CA PHE A 164 -8.45 2.59 2.29
C PHE A 164 -7.27 3.52 2.58
N ARG A 165 -7.12 3.96 3.82
CA ARG A 165 -5.93 4.62 4.34
C ARG A 165 -5.00 3.55 4.91
N LEU A 166 -4.02 3.13 4.10
CA LEU A 166 -3.15 2.00 4.41
C LEU A 166 -2.12 2.35 5.48
N ALA A 167 -1.91 1.42 6.41
CA ALA A 167 -0.81 1.41 7.36
C ALA A 167 0.56 1.16 6.68
N THR A 168 1.62 0.96 7.45
CA THR A 168 2.93 0.54 6.95
C THR A 168 2.87 -0.92 6.54
N ILE A 169 2.86 -1.18 5.24
CA ILE A 169 2.73 -2.53 4.70
C ILE A 169 4.07 -3.26 4.74
N PHE A 170 4.04 -4.57 5.04
CA PHE A 170 5.20 -5.46 5.05
C PHE A 170 4.87 -6.86 4.54
N GLY A 171 5.90 -7.68 4.29
CA GLY A 171 5.78 -9.07 3.83
C GLY A 171 6.33 -9.30 2.43
N GLY A 172 6.33 -10.55 1.99
CA GLY A 172 6.78 -10.97 0.67
C GLY A 172 5.79 -10.63 -0.44
N SER A 173 6.29 -10.38 -1.65
CA SER A 173 5.48 -10.07 -2.83
C SER A 173 6.20 -10.53 -4.09
N PRO A 174 5.47 -10.87 -5.19
CA PRO A 174 6.08 -11.12 -6.49
C PRO A 174 6.95 -9.96 -7.00
N ARG A 175 6.61 -8.72 -6.62
CA ARG A 175 7.50 -7.56 -6.75
C ARG A 175 7.98 -7.13 -5.37
N PRO A 176 9.14 -7.60 -4.91
CA PRO A 176 9.65 -7.29 -3.56
C PRO A 176 9.93 -5.80 -3.37
N ARG A 177 9.88 -5.32 -2.13
CA ARG A 177 10.22 -3.98 -1.70
C ARG A 177 11.14 -4.01 -0.49
N ASN A 178 12.45 -3.84 -0.71
CA ASN A 178 13.46 -3.88 0.35
C ASN A 178 13.61 -2.57 1.10
N ASP A 179 13.01 -1.50 0.59
CA ASP A 179 13.02 -0.15 1.14
C ASP A 179 11.87 0.09 2.14
N LEU A 180 10.90 -0.83 2.26
CA LEU A 180 9.85 -0.75 3.28
C LEU A 180 10.41 -1.07 4.67
N LEU A 181 9.97 -0.36 5.70
CA LEU A 181 10.59 -0.35 7.02
C LEU A 181 10.82 -1.76 7.60
N VAL A 182 9.77 -2.59 7.74
CA VAL A 182 9.90 -3.95 8.29
C VAL A 182 10.78 -4.81 7.38
N ASN A 183 10.53 -4.76 6.06
CA ASN A 183 11.27 -5.53 5.07
C ASN A 183 12.77 -5.18 5.11
N ASN A 184 13.09 -3.87 5.21
CA ASN A 184 14.47 -3.40 5.29
C ASN A 184 15.15 -3.84 6.59
N LEU A 185 14.49 -3.71 7.73
CA LEU A 185 15.05 -4.11 9.01
C LEU A 185 15.34 -5.63 9.06
N VAL A 186 14.43 -6.47 8.57
CA VAL A 186 14.68 -7.93 8.47
C VAL A 186 15.87 -8.21 7.55
N LEU A 187 15.96 -7.53 6.40
CA LEU A 187 17.09 -7.66 5.50
C LEU A 187 18.41 -7.28 6.15
N ARG A 188 18.45 -6.11 6.84
CA ARG A 188 19.63 -5.64 7.55
C ARG A 188 20.03 -6.58 8.68
N ALA A 189 19.06 -7.09 9.44
CA ALA A 189 19.29 -8.08 10.46
C ALA A 189 20.00 -9.34 9.91
N LEU A 190 19.57 -9.82 8.74
CA LEU A 190 20.17 -11.00 8.10
C LEU A 190 21.58 -10.72 7.56
N LYS A 191 21.80 -9.55 6.94
CA LYS A 191 23.06 -9.22 6.26
C LYS A 191 24.10 -8.61 7.18
N ASP A 192 23.69 -7.59 7.92
CA ASP A 192 24.64 -6.71 8.64
C ASP A 192 24.77 -7.10 10.11
N ARG A 193 23.83 -7.86 10.67
CA ARG A 193 23.75 -8.22 12.09
C ARG A 193 23.67 -7.02 13.03
N VAL A 194 23.34 -5.85 12.50
CA VAL A 194 23.20 -4.59 13.23
C VAL A 194 21.96 -3.88 12.69
N LEU A 195 21.14 -3.36 13.61
CA LEU A 195 20.02 -2.49 13.29
C LEU A 195 20.26 -1.08 13.83
N ILE A 196 20.41 -0.11 12.94
CA ILE A 196 20.52 1.31 13.32
C ILE A 196 19.13 1.92 13.20
N VAL A 197 18.62 2.44 14.33
CA VAL A 197 17.26 2.99 14.43
C VAL A 197 17.34 4.48 14.74
N TYR A 198 16.68 5.28 13.93
CA TYR A 198 16.49 6.71 14.16
C TYR A 198 15.10 6.95 14.74
N GLU A 199 15.03 7.80 15.80
CA GLU A 199 13.75 8.10 16.48
C GLU A 199 12.99 6.80 16.83
N GLY A 200 13.69 5.90 17.55
CA GLY A 200 13.22 4.56 17.88
C GLY A 200 11.87 4.52 18.60
N HIS A 201 11.52 5.60 19.32
CA HIS A 201 10.26 5.74 20.04
C HIS A 201 9.05 6.08 19.16
N TYR A 202 9.24 6.46 17.89
CA TYR A 202 8.13 6.79 16.99
C TYR A 202 7.30 5.55 16.68
N ILE A 203 6.01 5.69 16.89
CA ILE A 203 5.01 4.64 16.69
C ILE A 203 4.54 4.64 15.25
N ARG A 204 4.38 3.45 14.69
CA ARG A 204 3.71 3.16 13.42
C ARG A 204 2.69 2.06 13.61
N ASN A 205 1.71 2.03 12.77
CA ASN A 205 0.85 0.86 12.59
C ASN A 205 1.38 0.04 11.42
N TYR A 206 1.39 -1.28 11.57
CA TYR A 206 1.87 -2.20 10.54
C TYR A 206 0.74 -3.12 10.08
N LEU A 207 0.82 -3.56 8.81
CA LEU A 207 -0.15 -4.47 8.23
C LEU A 207 0.53 -5.40 7.22
N HIS A 208 0.24 -6.69 7.32
CA HIS A 208 0.77 -7.67 6.38
C HIS A 208 0.13 -7.50 4.99
N ILE A 209 0.93 -7.63 3.92
CA ILE A 209 0.44 -7.44 2.53
C ILE A 209 -0.70 -8.38 2.16
N ARG A 210 -0.73 -9.60 2.70
CA ARG A 210 -1.82 -10.56 2.46
C ARG A 210 -3.14 -10.10 3.09
N ASP A 211 -3.09 -9.45 4.24
CA ASP A 211 -4.28 -8.85 4.86
C ASP A 211 -4.78 -7.65 4.04
N VAL A 212 -3.88 -6.89 3.40
CA VAL A 212 -4.31 -5.87 2.42
C VAL A 212 -5.09 -6.52 1.28
N CYS A 213 -4.56 -7.59 0.67
CA CYS A 213 -5.24 -8.27 -0.43
C CYS A 213 -6.61 -8.83 0.00
N LYS A 214 -6.68 -9.47 1.17
CA LYS A 214 -7.94 -9.96 1.74
C LYS A 214 -8.93 -8.84 2.02
N ALA A 215 -8.47 -7.68 2.49
CA ALA A 215 -9.32 -6.52 2.73
C ALA A 215 -9.95 -5.98 1.44
N PHE A 216 -9.21 -5.95 0.33
CA PHE A 216 -9.74 -5.56 -0.98
C PHE A 216 -10.81 -6.55 -1.46
N VAL A 217 -10.55 -7.84 -1.38
CA VAL A 217 -11.54 -8.89 -1.73
C VAL A 217 -12.76 -8.77 -0.83
N PHE A 218 -12.59 -8.71 0.48
CA PHE A 218 -13.68 -8.54 1.44
C PHE A 218 -14.55 -7.31 1.13
N ALA A 219 -13.93 -6.18 0.80
CA ALA A 219 -14.64 -4.96 0.48
C ALA A 219 -15.47 -5.11 -0.82
N LEU A 220 -14.95 -5.80 -1.83
CA LEU A 220 -15.68 -6.10 -3.06
C LEU A 220 -16.88 -7.01 -2.81
N ASP A 221 -16.73 -8.05 -2.00
CA ASP A 221 -17.79 -8.99 -1.65
C ASP A 221 -18.87 -8.35 -0.77
N ASN A 222 -18.50 -7.35 0.02
CA ASN A 222 -19.39 -6.61 0.91
C ASN A 222 -19.59 -5.16 0.48
N TRP A 223 -19.55 -4.88 -0.83
CA TRP A 223 -19.53 -3.53 -1.38
C TRP A 223 -20.63 -2.62 -0.82
N ASP A 224 -21.88 -3.10 -0.82
CA ASP A 224 -23.02 -2.30 -0.34
C ASP A 224 -22.93 -1.88 1.13
N LYS A 225 -22.21 -2.65 1.94
CA LYS A 225 -21.96 -2.32 3.34
C LYS A 225 -20.78 -1.37 3.54
N CYS A 226 -19.88 -1.30 2.55
CA CYS A 226 -18.60 -0.62 2.68
C CYS A 226 -18.48 0.64 1.82
N LYS A 227 -19.28 0.79 0.76
CA LYS A 227 -19.20 1.89 -0.22
C LYS A 227 -19.43 3.27 0.38
N ASN A 228 -18.91 4.29 -0.33
CA ASN A 228 -19.02 5.73 -0.02
C ASN A 228 -18.41 6.11 1.34
N GLU A 229 -17.38 5.37 1.73
CA GLU A 229 -16.74 5.52 3.02
C GLU A 229 -15.21 5.50 2.92
N VAL A 230 -14.58 6.05 3.95
CA VAL A 230 -13.14 5.96 4.18
C VAL A 230 -12.89 5.03 5.36
N TYR A 231 -11.91 4.14 5.24
CA TYR A 231 -11.49 3.23 6.29
C TYR A 231 -9.98 3.31 6.50
N ASN A 232 -9.56 3.42 7.76
CA ASN A 232 -8.20 3.05 8.10
C ASN A 232 -8.03 1.54 7.91
N LEU A 233 -6.95 1.14 7.26
CA LEU A 233 -6.63 -0.26 7.06
C LEU A 233 -5.24 -0.56 7.64
N GLY A 234 -5.23 -1.11 8.83
CA GLY A 234 -4.08 -1.49 9.61
C GLY A 234 -4.39 -2.68 10.52
N ASN A 235 -3.42 -3.12 11.31
CA ASN A 235 -3.65 -4.09 12.36
C ASN A 235 -3.52 -3.38 13.72
N ASP A 236 -4.63 -3.26 14.45
CA ASP A 236 -4.68 -2.51 15.71
C ASP A 236 -3.73 -3.08 16.78
N ASN A 237 -3.42 -4.39 16.71
CA ASN A 237 -2.44 -5.05 17.57
C ASN A 237 -0.99 -4.73 17.19
N LEU A 238 -0.75 -4.11 16.04
CA LEU A 238 0.59 -3.78 15.53
C LEU A 238 0.85 -2.26 15.55
N ASN A 239 0.24 -1.54 16.51
CA ASN A 239 0.65 -0.19 16.87
C ASN A 239 1.89 -0.26 17.78
N MET A 240 3.09 -0.20 17.21
CA MET A 240 4.32 -0.34 17.98
C MET A 240 5.41 0.63 17.55
N SER A 241 6.38 0.88 18.44
CA SER A 241 7.52 1.72 18.12
C SER A 241 8.51 1.03 17.17
N LYS A 242 9.35 1.82 16.49
CA LYS A 242 10.42 1.27 15.66
C LYS A 242 11.41 0.43 16.50
N LEU A 243 11.65 0.84 17.75
CA LEU A 243 12.54 0.12 18.65
C LEU A 243 11.93 -1.24 19.05
N ASP A 244 10.63 -1.29 19.36
CA ASP A 244 9.96 -2.55 19.67
C ASP A 244 9.91 -3.49 18.48
N LEU A 245 9.75 -2.95 17.27
CA LEU A 245 9.88 -3.72 16.03
C LEU A 245 11.28 -4.34 15.91
N CYS A 246 12.35 -3.59 16.21
CA CYS A 246 13.71 -4.12 16.18
C CYS A 246 13.93 -5.21 17.25
N LYS A 247 13.41 -5.02 18.45
CA LYS A 247 13.44 -6.06 19.50
C LYS A 247 12.72 -7.31 19.05
N LYS A 248 11.57 -7.18 18.38
CA LYS A 248 10.82 -8.32 17.85
C LYS A 248 11.59 -9.07 16.76
N ILE A 249 12.27 -8.36 15.87
CA ILE A 249 13.15 -8.98 14.86
C ILE A 249 14.32 -9.70 15.54
N ASN A 250 14.88 -9.13 16.60
CA ASN A 250 15.99 -9.74 17.36
C ASN A 250 15.63 -11.10 18.00
N GLU A 251 14.36 -11.36 18.29
CA GLU A 251 13.90 -12.69 18.77
C GLU A 251 14.14 -13.80 17.74
N TYR A 252 14.14 -13.46 16.44
CA TYR A 252 14.32 -14.40 15.32
C TYR A 252 15.73 -14.38 14.73
N ILE A 253 16.35 -13.20 14.72
CA ILE A 253 17.65 -12.95 14.10
C ILE A 253 18.48 -12.15 15.11
N PRO A 254 19.41 -12.79 15.87
CA PRO A 254 20.25 -12.11 16.83
C PRO A 254 21.05 -10.97 16.19
N VAL A 255 20.86 -9.76 16.68
CA VAL A 255 21.47 -8.52 16.14
C VAL A 255 21.82 -7.54 17.27
N GLU A 256 22.77 -6.67 17.00
CA GLU A 256 23.00 -5.47 17.82
C GLU A 256 22.02 -4.38 17.41
N ILE A 257 21.32 -3.74 18.37
CA ILE A 257 20.41 -2.64 18.12
C ILE A 257 21.05 -1.34 18.61
N ILE A 258 21.25 -0.39 17.70
CA ILE A 258 21.86 0.91 17.98
C ILE A 258 20.83 2.01 17.74
N GLU A 259 20.45 2.72 18.79
CA GLU A 259 19.61 3.91 18.67
C GLU A 259 20.48 5.13 18.37
N ALA A 260 20.36 5.67 17.14
CA ALA A 260 21.18 6.80 16.70
C ALA A 260 20.57 8.13 17.16
N GLN A 261 21.39 8.96 17.83
CA GLN A 261 20.94 10.22 18.43
C GLN A 261 21.05 11.45 17.52
N TYR A 262 21.74 11.36 16.38
CA TYR A 262 22.22 12.54 15.64
C TYR A 262 21.58 12.80 14.26
N THR A 263 20.67 11.95 13.80
CA THR A 263 19.94 12.16 12.54
C THR A 263 18.45 12.13 12.78
N LYS A 264 17.72 13.00 12.07
CA LYS A 264 16.26 13.04 12.12
C LYS A 264 15.71 12.22 10.95
N ASP A 265 14.71 11.40 11.21
CA ASP A 265 13.89 10.81 10.15
C ASP A 265 13.18 11.96 9.41
N LEU A 266 13.42 12.07 8.10
CA LEU A 266 12.74 13.05 7.25
C LEU A 266 11.23 12.84 7.26
N ASP A 267 10.79 11.64 7.62
CA ASP A 267 9.40 11.21 7.69
C ASP A 267 8.92 11.18 9.15
N LYS A 268 8.72 12.37 9.70
CA LYS A 268 8.26 12.59 11.08
C LYS A 268 6.83 12.12 11.29
N ARG A 269 6.59 10.83 11.17
CA ARG A 269 5.30 10.22 11.42
C ARG A 269 5.31 9.50 12.77
N ASN A 270 4.46 9.93 13.68
CA ASN A 270 4.28 9.32 14.99
C ASN A 270 2.78 9.25 15.27
N TYR A 271 2.18 8.07 15.09
CA TYR A 271 0.74 7.88 15.27
C TYR A 271 0.39 6.44 15.62
N LYS A 272 -0.69 6.28 16.39
CA LYS A 272 -1.43 5.02 16.54
C LYS A 272 -2.68 5.08 15.69
N ILE A 273 -3.02 3.98 15.05
CA ILE A 273 -4.21 3.89 14.17
C ILE A 273 -5.22 2.95 14.78
N SER A 274 -6.51 3.30 14.66
CA SER A 274 -7.61 2.37 14.83
C SER A 274 -8.22 2.03 13.48
N SER A 275 -8.38 0.75 13.22
CA SER A 275 -9.09 0.19 12.06
C SER A 275 -10.47 -0.36 12.46
N GLN A 276 -10.94 -0.01 13.66
CA GLN A 276 -12.17 -0.55 14.26
C GLN A 276 -13.42 -0.31 13.36
N LYS A 277 -13.46 0.80 12.63
CA LYS A 277 -14.55 1.11 11.69
C LYS A 277 -14.68 0.02 10.61
N PHE A 278 -13.56 -0.46 10.06
CA PHE A 278 -13.56 -1.53 9.06
C PHE A 278 -13.78 -2.91 9.70
N TYR A 279 -13.23 -3.15 10.89
CA TYR A 279 -13.51 -4.38 11.65
C TYR A 279 -14.99 -4.55 11.99
N ASN A 280 -15.69 -3.47 12.27
CA ASN A 280 -17.14 -3.49 12.49
C ASN A 280 -17.96 -3.89 11.26
N LYS A 281 -17.34 -3.90 10.05
CA LYS A 281 -17.95 -4.46 8.84
C LYS A 281 -17.79 -5.99 8.74
N GLY A 282 -16.97 -6.59 9.60
CA GLY A 282 -16.70 -8.02 9.67
C GLY A 282 -15.32 -8.46 9.19
N PHE A 283 -14.45 -7.52 8.76
CA PHE A 283 -13.07 -7.83 8.41
C PHE A 283 -12.22 -8.05 9.66
N GLN A 284 -11.23 -8.94 9.55
CA GLN A 284 -10.22 -9.14 10.58
C GLN A 284 -8.87 -9.45 9.92
N CYS A 285 -7.78 -8.95 10.52
CA CYS A 285 -6.42 -9.32 10.10
C CYS A 285 -6.10 -10.73 10.59
N GLU A 286 -5.43 -11.50 9.75
CA GLU A 286 -5.08 -12.90 10.03
C GLU A 286 -3.57 -13.09 10.24
N TYR A 287 -2.74 -12.20 9.69
CA TYR A 287 -1.28 -12.35 9.71
C TYR A 287 -0.66 -11.51 10.83
N SER A 288 0.17 -12.15 11.63
CA SER A 288 0.97 -11.51 12.68
C SER A 288 2.27 -10.91 12.12
N LEU A 289 2.95 -10.13 12.94
CA LEU A 289 4.32 -9.66 12.64
C LEU A 289 5.30 -10.84 12.57
N ASP A 290 5.10 -11.86 13.41
CA ASP A 290 5.92 -13.07 13.43
C ASP A 290 5.85 -13.84 12.11
N ASP A 291 4.64 -13.95 11.54
CA ASP A 291 4.44 -14.58 10.23
C ASP A 291 5.20 -13.83 9.13
N GLY A 292 5.10 -12.50 9.12
CA GLY A 292 5.79 -11.69 8.14
C GLY A 292 7.31 -11.68 8.29
N ILE A 293 7.86 -11.68 9.51
CA ILE A 293 9.31 -11.82 9.74
C ILE A 293 9.81 -13.15 9.20
N LYS A 294 9.14 -14.27 9.54
CA LYS A 294 9.48 -15.60 9.05
C LYS A 294 9.39 -15.69 7.51
N GLU A 295 8.33 -15.13 6.93
CA GLU A 295 8.17 -15.04 5.47
C GLU A 295 9.34 -14.28 4.83
N LEU A 296 9.68 -13.10 5.34
CA LEU A 296 10.77 -12.28 4.82
C LEU A 296 12.13 -12.96 4.95
N MET A 297 12.36 -13.72 6.04
CA MET A 297 13.57 -14.53 6.18
C MET A 297 13.69 -15.58 5.05
N GLN A 298 12.59 -16.17 4.58
CA GLN A 298 12.62 -17.08 3.43
C GLN A 298 12.79 -16.31 2.11
N VAL A 299 12.08 -15.20 1.92
CA VAL A 299 12.20 -14.35 0.73
C VAL A 299 13.67 -13.95 0.51
N TYR A 300 14.36 -13.50 1.56
CA TYR A 300 15.75 -13.04 1.46
C TYR A 300 16.81 -14.14 1.31
N LYS A 301 16.40 -15.41 1.34
CA LYS A 301 17.26 -16.53 0.90
C LYS A 301 17.20 -16.75 -0.62
N MET A 302 16.11 -16.27 -1.27
CA MET A 302 15.83 -16.55 -2.67
C MET A 302 16.17 -15.37 -3.60
N ILE A 303 16.25 -14.16 -3.06
CA ILE A 303 16.46 -12.97 -3.88
C ILE A 303 17.78 -12.28 -3.54
N ASP A 304 18.54 -11.91 -4.58
CA ASP A 304 19.69 -11.03 -4.44
C ASP A 304 19.22 -9.58 -4.33
N VAL A 305 19.77 -8.90 -3.31
CA VAL A 305 19.35 -7.57 -2.92
C VAL A 305 20.39 -6.54 -3.34
N PRO A 306 20.26 -5.78 -4.37
CA PRO A 306 19.88 -4.36 -4.27
C PRO A 306 18.77 -3.94 -5.24
N GLN A 307 18.25 -4.85 -6.04
CA GLN A 307 17.41 -4.54 -7.21
C GLN A 307 15.97 -4.12 -6.88
N TYR A 308 15.52 -4.25 -5.62
CA TYR A 308 14.09 -4.17 -5.26
C TYR A 308 13.74 -2.99 -4.37
N ALA A 309 14.39 -1.84 -4.58
CA ALA A 309 13.98 -0.57 -3.99
C ALA A 309 13.33 0.33 -5.05
N ASN A 310 12.58 1.34 -4.61
CA ASN A 310 11.97 2.31 -5.51
C ASN A 310 12.87 3.52 -5.80
N TYR A 311 14.07 3.59 -5.19
CA TYR A 311 15.03 4.70 -5.33
C TYR A 311 16.46 4.23 -5.15
#